data_ab33164b7f483b9b5a56e5c43b03a2ab
#
_entry.id   ab33164b7f483b9b5a56e5c43b03a2ab
#
_cell.length_a   1.000
_cell.length_b   1.000
_cell.length_c   1.000
_cell.angle_alpha   90.00
_cell.angle_beta   90.00
_cell.angle_gamma   90.00
#
_symmetry.space_group_name_H-M   'P 1'
#
loop_
_entity.id
_entity.type
_entity.pdbx_description
1 polymer ?
#
loop_
_entity_poly.entity_id
_entity_poly.type
_entity_poly.pdbx_seq_one_letter_code
_entity_poly.pdbx_strand_id
1 'polypeptide(L)'
;MKERYYKIGYGCGCGDNEDYIIAKDQKEADAIAYESAIEDYEMFEGLHGIRGMAEIAEEDFEIELDQLEYNTGDYIAIEEAYLEEREGQLNYWAEEISEKEYLIGIGELDEEDE
;
A
#
# COMPACT_ATOMS: atom_id res chain seq x y z
N MET A 1 6.51 -21.82 14.91
CA MET A 1 7.57 -21.01 14.29
C MET A 1 7.79 -19.76 15.09
N LYS A 2 9.03 -19.28 15.09
CA LYS A 2 9.40 -18.12 15.88
C LYS A 2 8.98 -16.84 15.15
N GLU A 3 8.27 -15.96 15.85
CA GLU A 3 7.88 -14.67 15.31
C GLU A 3 9.10 -13.75 15.18
N ARG A 4 9.11 -12.92 14.15
CA ARG A 4 10.17 -11.96 13.91
C ARG A 4 9.58 -10.56 13.87
N TYR A 5 10.42 -9.58 14.09
CA TYR A 5 10.02 -8.18 14.18
C TYR A 5 10.53 -7.42 12.97
N TYR A 6 9.68 -6.56 12.40
CA TYR A 6 10.01 -5.82 11.18
C TYR A 6 9.56 -4.38 11.29
N LYS A 7 10.33 -3.53 10.66
CA LYS A 7 9.92 -2.16 10.39
C LYS A 7 9.53 -2.13 8.92
N ILE A 8 8.35 -1.60 8.61
CA ILE A 8 7.89 -1.49 7.23
C ILE A 8 7.73 -0.02 6.86
N GLY A 9 7.95 0.26 5.58
CA GLY A 9 7.65 1.56 5.01
C GLY A 9 6.72 1.36 3.84
N TYR A 10 5.80 2.30 3.64
CA TYR A 10 4.86 2.22 2.53
C TYR A 10 4.35 3.62 2.16
N GLY A 11 3.98 3.78 0.90
CA GLY A 11 3.46 5.03 0.41
C GLY A 11 2.98 4.93 -1.02
N CYS A 12 2.33 5.96 -1.50
CA CYS A 12 1.77 6.03 -2.85
C CYS A 12 2.22 7.29 -3.59
N GLY A 13 3.38 7.82 -3.23
CA GLY A 13 3.90 9.03 -3.83
C GLY A 13 3.45 10.32 -3.14
N CYS A 14 2.51 10.22 -2.19
CA CYS A 14 2.00 11.38 -1.46
C CYS A 14 2.72 11.60 -0.13
N GLY A 15 3.64 10.71 0.21
CA GLY A 15 4.37 10.73 1.46
C GLY A 15 4.70 9.32 1.90
N ASP A 16 5.67 9.20 2.79
CA ASP A 16 6.10 7.91 3.30
C ASP A 16 5.55 7.67 4.69
N ASN A 17 5.03 6.47 4.92
CA ASN A 17 4.54 6.04 6.22
C ASN A 17 5.45 4.92 6.72
N GLU A 18 5.59 4.81 8.03
CA GLU A 18 6.35 3.73 8.65
C GLU A 18 5.54 3.09 9.75
N ASP A 19 5.72 1.78 9.94
CA ASP A 19 5.04 1.05 10.98
C ASP A 19 5.92 -0.11 11.44
N TYR A 20 5.55 -0.73 12.55
CA TYR A 20 6.27 -1.84 13.13
C TYR A 20 5.32 -3.03 13.23
N ILE A 21 5.79 -4.18 12.73
CA ILE A 21 4.94 -5.37 12.64
C ILE A 21 5.66 -6.61 13.14
N ILE A 22 4.88 -7.65 13.41
CA ILE A 22 5.38 -8.98 13.71
C ILE A 22 4.97 -9.87 12.55
N ALA A 23 5.92 -10.62 12.00
CA ALA A 23 5.68 -11.53 10.89
C ALA A 23 6.55 -12.78 11.08
N LYS A 24 6.18 -13.85 10.42
CA LYS A 24 6.93 -15.11 10.53
C LYS A 24 8.20 -15.12 9.69
N ASP A 25 8.23 -14.37 8.59
CA ASP A 25 9.38 -14.28 7.69
C ASP A 25 9.31 -13.01 6.85
N GLN A 26 10.37 -12.79 6.06
CA GLN A 26 10.48 -11.62 5.20
C GLN A 26 9.34 -11.55 4.18
N LYS A 27 8.94 -12.69 3.64
CA LYS A 27 7.87 -12.73 2.63
C LYS A 27 6.55 -12.21 3.19
N GLU A 28 6.21 -12.61 4.40
CA GLU A 28 5.00 -12.14 5.07
C GLU A 28 5.09 -10.66 5.38
N ALA A 29 6.27 -10.18 5.85
CA ALA A 29 6.48 -8.77 6.14
C ALA A 29 6.34 -7.93 4.86
N ASP A 30 6.91 -8.38 3.75
CA ASP A 30 6.78 -7.71 2.46
C ASP A 30 5.32 -7.64 2.00
N ALA A 31 4.56 -8.72 2.21
CA ALA A 31 3.14 -8.75 1.85
C ALA A 31 2.33 -7.74 2.67
N ILE A 32 2.64 -7.62 3.96
CA ILE A 32 1.97 -6.66 4.84
C ILE A 32 2.28 -5.22 4.40
N ALA A 33 3.55 -4.95 4.07
CA ALA A 33 3.96 -3.63 3.58
C ALA A 33 3.23 -3.30 2.27
N TYR A 34 3.13 -4.25 1.36
CA TYR A 34 2.43 -4.08 0.09
C TYR A 34 0.95 -3.77 0.31
N GLU A 35 0.27 -4.54 1.15
CA GLU A 35 -1.14 -4.31 1.46
C GLU A 35 -1.36 -2.94 2.11
N SER A 36 -0.45 -2.52 2.98
CA SER A 36 -0.52 -1.21 3.60
C SER A 36 -0.38 -0.09 2.57
N ALA A 37 0.52 -0.28 1.58
CA ALA A 37 0.68 0.67 0.49
C ALA A 37 -0.58 0.77 -0.37
N ILE A 38 -1.24 -0.36 -0.64
CA ILE A 38 -2.49 -0.39 -1.39
C ILE A 38 -3.59 0.38 -0.65
N GLU A 39 -3.74 0.15 0.65
CA GLU A 39 -4.73 0.85 1.46
C GLU A 39 -4.49 2.35 1.47
N ASP A 40 -3.23 2.76 1.56
CA ASP A 40 -2.86 4.16 1.53
C ASP A 40 -3.20 4.78 0.17
N TYR A 41 -2.92 4.07 -0.91
CA TYR A 41 -3.25 4.52 -2.26
C TYR A 41 -4.76 4.71 -2.44
N GLU A 42 -5.55 3.76 -2.00
CA GLU A 42 -7.00 3.83 -2.10
C GLU A 42 -7.58 4.99 -1.27
N MET A 43 -6.96 5.29 -0.15
CA MET A 43 -7.38 6.40 0.70
C MET A 43 -7.22 7.76 -0.01
N PHE A 44 -6.23 7.88 -0.88
CA PHE A 44 -5.93 9.12 -1.58
C PHE A 44 -6.49 9.18 -3.01
N GLU A 45 -7.33 8.24 -3.41
CA GLU A 45 -7.96 8.30 -4.74
C GLU A 45 -8.73 9.62 -4.90
N GLY A 46 -8.52 10.27 -6.03
CA GLY A 46 -9.11 11.56 -6.32
C GLY A 46 -8.36 12.74 -5.72
N LEU A 47 -7.27 12.48 -4.99
CA LEU A 47 -6.46 13.50 -4.33
C LEU A 47 -5.00 13.36 -4.78
N HIS A 48 -4.26 14.46 -4.71
CA HIS A 48 -2.80 14.45 -4.96
C HIS A 48 -2.37 13.82 -6.29
N GLY A 49 -3.22 13.89 -7.30
CA GLY A 49 -2.91 13.35 -8.62
C GLY A 49 -3.14 11.85 -8.75
N ILE A 50 -3.66 11.21 -7.72
CA ILE A 50 -4.00 9.78 -7.77
C ILE A 50 -5.40 9.64 -8.35
N ARG A 51 -5.53 8.88 -9.44
CA ARG A 51 -6.81 8.67 -10.10
C ARG A 51 -7.45 7.35 -9.73
N GLY A 52 -8.74 7.39 -9.40
CA GLY A 52 -9.53 6.18 -9.21
C GLY A 52 -9.98 5.63 -10.56
N MET A 53 -10.63 4.46 -10.55
CA MET A 53 -11.12 3.84 -11.79
C MET A 53 -12.07 4.74 -12.55
N ALA A 54 -12.97 5.45 -11.86
CA ALA A 54 -13.94 6.33 -12.51
C ALA A 54 -13.25 7.46 -13.27
N GLU A 55 -12.19 8.03 -12.70
CA GLU A 55 -11.43 9.11 -13.33
C GLU A 55 -10.68 8.61 -14.56
N ILE A 56 -10.07 7.43 -14.47
CA ILE A 56 -9.37 6.81 -15.60
C ILE A 56 -10.35 6.52 -16.72
N ALA A 57 -11.53 6.00 -16.39
CA ALA A 57 -12.57 5.71 -17.37
C ALA A 57 -12.97 6.96 -18.13
N GLU A 58 -13.20 8.05 -17.42
CA GLU A 58 -13.60 9.32 -18.02
C GLU A 58 -12.48 9.96 -18.84
N GLU A 59 -11.27 10.02 -18.27
CA GLU A 59 -10.16 10.73 -18.91
C GLU A 59 -9.50 9.96 -20.05
N ASP A 60 -9.28 8.64 -19.86
CA ASP A 60 -8.54 7.83 -20.83
C ASP A 60 -9.43 7.07 -21.79
N PHE A 61 -10.65 6.72 -21.38
CA PHE A 61 -11.57 5.92 -22.19
C PHE A 61 -12.80 6.70 -22.66
N GLU A 62 -13.02 7.89 -22.12
CA GLU A 62 -14.19 8.74 -22.42
C GLU A 62 -15.52 8.03 -22.12
N ILE A 63 -15.55 7.23 -21.05
CA ILE A 63 -16.71 6.43 -20.63
C ILE A 63 -16.99 6.73 -19.15
N GLU A 64 -18.27 6.75 -18.78
CA GLU A 64 -18.65 6.83 -17.38
C GLU A 64 -18.66 5.42 -16.79
N LEU A 65 -17.85 5.18 -15.75
CA LEU A 65 -17.66 3.85 -15.18
C LEU A 65 -18.96 3.22 -14.69
N ASP A 66 -19.85 4.00 -14.08
CA ASP A 66 -21.12 3.52 -13.55
C ASP A 66 -22.14 3.11 -14.63
N GLN A 67 -21.85 3.41 -15.89
CA GLN A 67 -22.65 2.96 -17.02
C GLN A 67 -22.16 1.66 -17.60
N LEU A 68 -21.05 1.13 -17.13
CA LEU A 68 -20.49 -0.13 -17.59
C LEU A 68 -20.95 -1.28 -16.70
N GLU A 69 -21.24 -2.41 -17.32
CA GLU A 69 -21.51 -3.63 -16.58
C GLU A 69 -20.20 -4.24 -16.10
N TYR A 70 -20.24 -4.84 -14.92
CA TYR A 70 -19.11 -5.51 -14.32
C TYR A 70 -18.61 -6.63 -15.25
N ASN A 71 -17.28 -6.73 -15.40
CA ASN A 71 -16.60 -7.73 -16.24
C ASN A 71 -16.85 -7.62 -17.75
N THR A 72 -17.29 -6.48 -18.26
CA THR A 72 -17.27 -6.23 -19.71
C THR A 72 -15.83 -5.95 -20.14
N GLY A 73 -15.55 -6.06 -21.43
CA GLY A 73 -14.22 -5.79 -21.97
C GLY A 73 -13.70 -4.41 -21.62
N ASP A 74 -14.55 -3.39 -21.70
CA ASP A 74 -14.15 -2.02 -21.35
C ASP A 74 -13.87 -1.88 -19.85
N TYR A 75 -14.69 -2.51 -19.01
CA TYR A 75 -14.48 -2.50 -17.57
C TYR A 75 -13.13 -3.12 -17.20
N ILE A 76 -12.82 -4.28 -17.80
CA ILE A 76 -11.57 -4.98 -17.56
C ILE A 76 -10.38 -4.14 -17.98
N ALA A 77 -10.48 -3.46 -19.15
CA ALA A 77 -9.40 -2.59 -19.63
C ALA A 77 -9.15 -1.41 -18.68
N ILE A 78 -10.22 -0.83 -18.14
CA ILE A 78 -10.11 0.27 -17.17
C ILE A 78 -9.49 -0.23 -15.87
N GLU A 79 -9.91 -1.41 -15.40
CA GLU A 79 -9.34 -2.01 -14.19
C GLU A 79 -7.84 -2.28 -14.35
N GLU A 80 -7.44 -2.81 -15.51
CA GLU A 80 -6.03 -3.07 -15.81
C GLU A 80 -5.22 -1.78 -15.83
N ALA A 81 -5.76 -0.72 -16.43
CA ALA A 81 -5.11 0.58 -16.45
C ALA A 81 -4.94 1.15 -15.04
N TYR A 82 -5.96 1.01 -14.22
CA TYR A 82 -5.91 1.43 -12.81
C TYR A 82 -4.83 0.68 -12.04
N LEU A 83 -4.79 -0.64 -12.19
CA LEU A 83 -3.82 -1.47 -11.47
C LEU A 83 -2.39 -1.15 -11.92
N GLU A 84 -2.19 -0.93 -13.21
CA GLU A 84 -0.88 -0.58 -13.74
C GLU A 84 -0.40 0.77 -13.21
N GLU A 85 -1.28 1.76 -13.18
CA GLU A 85 -0.95 3.09 -12.64
C GLU A 85 -0.65 3.00 -11.14
N ARG A 86 -1.44 2.21 -10.41
CA ARG A 86 -1.23 2.00 -8.98
C ARG A 86 0.13 1.37 -8.71
N GLU A 87 0.47 0.30 -9.43
CA GLU A 87 1.75 -0.38 -9.23
C GLU A 87 2.95 0.54 -9.50
N GLY A 88 2.81 1.45 -10.43
CA GLY A 88 3.86 2.43 -10.71
C GLY A 88 4.05 3.47 -9.62
N GLN A 89 3.05 3.66 -8.76
CA GLN A 89 3.10 4.66 -7.70
C GLN A 89 3.37 4.07 -6.32
N LEU A 90 3.14 2.77 -6.14
CA LEU A 90 3.36 2.14 -4.84
C LEU A 90 4.84 2.05 -4.51
N ASN A 91 5.15 2.34 -3.26
CA ASN A 91 6.50 2.21 -2.72
C ASN A 91 6.38 1.52 -1.37
N TYR A 92 7.09 0.43 -1.18
CA TYR A 92 7.03 -0.32 0.07
C TYR A 92 8.32 -1.10 0.30
N TRP A 93 8.61 -1.36 1.55
CA TRP A 93 9.76 -2.15 1.96
C TRP A 93 9.53 -2.71 3.36
N ALA A 94 10.27 -3.75 3.71
CA ALA A 94 10.24 -4.34 5.04
C ALA A 94 11.67 -4.71 5.43
N GLU A 95 12.05 -4.38 6.65
CA GLU A 95 13.38 -4.64 7.19
C GLU A 95 13.25 -5.36 8.53
N GLU A 96 13.94 -6.47 8.68
CA GLU A 96 13.95 -7.20 9.95
C GLU A 96 14.74 -6.41 10.99
N ILE A 97 14.16 -6.27 12.19
CA ILE A 97 14.75 -5.52 13.30
C ILE A 97 14.76 -6.40 14.55
N SER A 98 15.42 -5.93 15.60
CA SER A 98 15.43 -6.63 16.88
C SER A 98 14.12 -6.41 17.62
N GLU A 99 13.82 -7.31 18.55
CA GLU A 99 12.67 -7.14 19.45
C GLU A 99 12.75 -5.80 20.19
N LYS A 100 13.95 -5.40 20.61
CA LYS A 100 14.16 -4.14 21.31
C LYS A 100 13.77 -2.95 20.44
N GLU A 101 14.21 -2.93 19.17
CA GLU A 101 13.85 -1.87 18.24
C GLU A 101 12.35 -1.81 18.01
N TYR A 102 11.72 -2.99 17.90
CA TYR A 102 10.27 -3.07 17.74
C TYR A 102 9.54 -2.46 18.93
N LEU A 103 9.95 -2.84 20.14
CA LEU A 103 9.30 -2.33 21.36
C LEU A 103 9.48 -0.82 21.52
N ILE A 104 10.64 -0.30 21.16
CA ILE A 104 10.87 1.16 21.15
C ILE A 104 9.95 1.83 20.13
N GLY A 105 9.86 1.26 18.94
CA GLY A 105 9.06 1.83 17.85
C GLY A 105 7.57 1.92 18.16
N ILE A 106 7.01 0.92 18.88
CA ILE A 106 5.58 0.93 19.22
C ILE A 106 5.31 1.65 20.55
N GLY A 107 6.36 2.16 21.21
CA GLY A 107 6.21 2.90 22.45
C GLY A 107 6.13 2.06 23.73
N GLU A 108 6.40 0.75 23.65
CA GLU A 108 6.38 -0.15 24.80
C GLU A 108 7.70 -0.13 25.58
N LEU A 109 8.76 0.35 24.96
CA LEU A 109 10.08 0.45 25.59
C LEU A 109 10.67 1.81 25.27
N ASP A 110 11.21 2.46 26.27
CA ASP A 110 11.84 3.78 26.11
C ASP A 110 13.30 3.60 25.68
N GLU A 111 13.78 4.42 24.76
CA GLU A 111 15.17 4.38 24.30
C GLU A 111 16.16 4.60 25.46
N GLU A 112 15.74 5.35 26.47
CA GLU A 112 16.59 5.65 27.63
C GLU A 112 16.73 4.47 28.60
N ASP A 113 15.94 3.42 28.42
CA ASP A 113 15.93 2.24 29.30
C ASP A 113 16.93 1.16 28.84
N GLU A 114 17.94 1.52 28.17
CA GLU A 114 18.98 0.57 27.70
C GLU A 114 19.78 -0.04 28.85
#